data_46fd678c5bea83f2fb044262b73efacd
#
_entry.id   46fd678c5bea83f2fb044262b73efacd
#
_cell.length_a   1.000
_cell.length_b   1.000
_cell.length_c   1.000
_cell.angle_alpha   90.00
_cell.angle_beta   90.00
_cell.angle_gamma   90.00
#
_symmetry.space_group_name_H-M   'P 1'
#
loop_
_entity.id
_entity.type
_entity.pdbx_description
1 polymer ?
#
loop_
_entity_poly.entity_id
_entity_poly.type
_entity_poly.pdbx_seq_one_letter_code
_entity_poly.pdbx_strand_id
1 'polypeptide(L)'
;MKKLGRNDICWCGSGKKYKACHMAMDEKIESYALQGHIVPRRDTLKTPEQLQGIRESSKLNIAILDEVERQIHIGMSTEEIDKIVRDMTEQMGGIAAPLGYEGYPKSVCTSINEVVCHGIPDENRLLQDGDIVNVDVSTIYKGYFSDSSRMFMLGNVPEETRKLVQVARECIDVGLEQVKPWNFLGDMAQAINDHAKKNGYSIVREIGGHGIGLEFHEEPFVSYVTRKGTEMLMVPGMVFTIEPMVNMGKADIYIDDEDGWTVYTDDGKPSAQWEVTVAVMEEGYEILTY
;
A
#
# COMPACT_ATOMS: atom_id res chain seq x y z
N MET A 1 -5.08 26.79 -3.12
CA MET A 1 -6.53 26.58 -3.30
C MET A 1 -7.33 27.85 -3.00
N LYS A 2 -8.52 28.01 -3.63
CA LYS A 2 -9.42 29.15 -3.35
C LYS A 2 -9.94 29.08 -1.91
N LYS A 3 -9.81 30.17 -1.15
CA LYS A 3 -10.35 30.26 0.21
C LYS A 3 -11.88 30.26 0.15
N LEU A 4 -12.52 29.29 0.81
CA LEU A 4 -13.99 29.20 0.88
C LEU A 4 -14.56 30.14 1.94
N GLY A 5 -15.66 30.82 1.60
CA GLY A 5 -16.46 31.57 2.55
C GLY A 5 -17.37 30.65 3.35
N ARG A 6 -17.74 31.04 4.57
CA ARG A 6 -18.58 30.23 5.49
C ARG A 6 -19.90 29.73 4.87
N ASN A 7 -20.46 30.48 3.93
CA ASN A 7 -21.76 30.17 3.30
C ASN A 7 -21.62 29.51 1.93
N ASP A 8 -20.39 29.37 1.41
CA ASP A 8 -20.15 28.67 0.14
C ASP A 8 -20.53 27.18 0.26
N ILE A 9 -20.79 26.54 -0.87
CA ILE A 9 -20.96 25.08 -0.91
C ILE A 9 -19.64 24.43 -0.54
N CYS A 10 -19.72 23.38 0.29
CA CYS A 10 -18.53 22.66 0.76
C CYS A 10 -17.81 21.97 -0.42
N TRP A 11 -16.50 21.96 -0.35
CA TRP A 11 -15.63 21.36 -1.37
C TRP A 11 -15.85 19.84 -1.56
N CYS A 12 -16.40 19.14 -0.57
CA CYS A 12 -16.60 17.67 -0.59
C CYS A 12 -17.78 17.18 -1.46
N GLY A 13 -18.47 18.07 -2.17
CA GLY A 13 -19.62 17.70 -3.03
C GLY A 13 -20.93 17.41 -2.30
N SER A 14 -20.97 17.48 -0.96
CA SER A 14 -22.17 17.15 -0.15
C SER A 14 -23.38 18.10 -0.36
N GLY A 15 -23.20 19.20 -1.06
CA GLY A 15 -24.22 20.26 -1.20
C GLY A 15 -24.47 21.11 0.07
N LYS A 16 -23.85 20.77 1.21
CA LYS A 16 -23.96 21.52 2.46
C LYS A 16 -23.13 22.79 2.42
N LYS A 17 -23.51 23.80 3.22
CA LYS A 17 -22.67 24.99 3.41
C LYS A 17 -21.38 24.59 4.14
N TYR A 18 -20.24 25.21 3.75
CA TYR A 18 -18.93 24.93 4.29
C TYR A 18 -18.88 24.98 5.82
N LYS A 19 -19.50 26.01 6.44
CA LYS A 19 -19.58 26.16 7.91
C LYS A 19 -20.30 25.01 8.63
N ALA A 20 -21.17 24.28 7.93
CA ALA A 20 -21.94 23.16 8.46
C ALA A 20 -21.41 21.79 7.99
N CYS A 21 -20.20 21.78 7.41
CA CYS A 21 -19.54 20.61 6.86
C CYS A 21 -18.06 20.57 7.30
N HIS A 22 -17.14 20.96 6.44
CA HIS A 22 -15.69 20.77 6.67
C HIS A 22 -14.96 21.99 7.27
N MET A 23 -15.65 23.12 7.57
CA MET A 23 -14.96 24.32 8.04
C MET A 23 -14.19 24.06 9.35
N ALA A 24 -14.79 23.36 10.31
CA ALA A 24 -14.14 23.09 11.59
C ALA A 24 -12.92 22.14 11.41
N MET A 25 -13.02 21.18 10.50
CA MET A 25 -11.89 20.30 10.15
C MET A 25 -10.76 21.07 9.50
N ASP A 26 -11.06 21.90 8.50
CA ASP A 26 -10.06 22.73 7.82
C ASP A 26 -9.37 23.72 8.79
N GLU A 27 -10.13 24.35 9.69
CA GLU A 27 -9.59 25.23 10.73
C GLU A 27 -8.67 24.47 11.71
N LYS A 28 -9.00 23.22 12.04
CA LYS A 28 -8.16 22.36 12.86
C LYS A 28 -6.87 21.99 12.11
N ILE A 29 -6.94 21.60 10.84
CA ILE A 29 -5.76 21.32 9.99
C ILE A 29 -4.86 22.58 9.94
N GLU A 30 -5.43 23.76 9.70
CA GLU A 30 -4.68 25.03 9.68
C GLU A 30 -3.97 25.29 11.01
N SER A 31 -4.60 24.94 12.15
CA SER A 31 -3.97 25.10 13.48
C SER A 31 -2.71 24.22 13.64
N TYR A 32 -2.69 23.01 13.07
CA TYR A 32 -1.48 22.16 13.05
C TYR A 32 -0.42 22.72 12.13
N ALA A 33 -0.81 23.21 10.95
CA ALA A 33 0.12 23.87 10.02
C ALA A 33 0.81 25.09 10.64
N LEU A 34 0.07 25.92 11.41
CA LEU A 34 0.62 27.06 12.13
C LEU A 34 1.60 26.66 13.26
N GLN A 35 1.50 25.43 13.75
CA GLN A 35 2.45 24.85 14.71
C GLN A 35 3.69 24.24 14.04
N GLY A 36 3.76 24.26 12.69
CA GLY A 36 4.89 23.75 11.91
C GLY A 36 4.78 22.28 11.52
N HIS A 37 3.62 21.65 11.72
CA HIS A 37 3.40 20.28 11.28
C HIS A 37 3.12 20.19 9.78
N ILE A 38 3.51 19.08 9.16
CA ILE A 38 3.13 18.74 7.78
C ILE A 38 1.66 18.32 7.80
N VAL A 39 0.85 18.96 6.96
CA VAL A 39 -0.59 18.67 6.87
C VAL A 39 -0.97 18.34 5.44
N PRO A 40 -1.98 17.47 5.20
CA PRO A 40 -2.42 17.15 3.85
C PRO A 40 -3.06 18.35 3.16
N ARG A 41 -2.94 18.37 1.85
CA ARG A 41 -3.66 19.32 1.01
C ARG A 41 -5.10 18.85 0.87
N ARG A 42 -6.04 19.79 0.73
CA ARG A 42 -7.47 19.47 0.59
C ARG A 42 -7.78 18.58 -0.64
N ASP A 43 -7.03 18.73 -1.72
CA ASP A 43 -7.19 17.96 -2.96
C ASP A 43 -6.71 16.52 -2.86
N THR A 44 -5.96 16.16 -1.82
CA THR A 44 -5.60 14.77 -1.53
C THR A 44 -6.65 14.07 -0.64
N LEU A 45 -7.58 14.83 -0.05
CA LEU A 45 -8.65 14.27 0.79
C LEU A 45 -9.81 13.78 -0.08
N LYS A 46 -10.19 12.54 0.07
CA LYS A 46 -11.25 11.90 -0.72
C LYS A 46 -12.64 12.35 -0.24
N THR A 47 -13.48 12.70 -1.18
CA THR A 47 -14.90 12.92 -0.91
C THR A 47 -15.62 11.58 -0.65
N PRO A 48 -16.83 11.59 -0.05
CA PRO A 48 -17.61 10.36 0.14
C PRO A 48 -17.86 9.58 -1.16
N GLU A 49 -18.04 10.28 -2.29
CA GLU A 49 -18.24 9.67 -3.60
C GLU A 49 -16.96 8.99 -4.09
N GLN A 50 -15.82 9.67 -3.98
CA GLN A 50 -14.51 9.13 -4.35
C GLN A 50 -14.16 7.92 -3.49
N LEU A 51 -14.37 7.99 -2.16
CA LEU A 51 -14.14 6.86 -1.27
C LEU A 51 -15.02 5.66 -1.63
N GLN A 52 -16.27 5.89 -2.05
CA GLN A 52 -17.14 4.82 -2.52
C GLN A 52 -16.60 4.19 -3.81
N GLY A 53 -16.09 4.98 -4.76
CA GLY A 53 -15.44 4.47 -5.97
C GLY A 53 -14.20 3.63 -5.68
N ILE A 54 -13.36 4.06 -4.72
CA ILE A 54 -12.19 3.30 -4.27
C ILE A 54 -12.61 1.97 -3.63
N ARG A 55 -13.66 1.95 -2.80
CA ARG A 55 -14.21 0.69 -2.25
C ARG A 55 -14.67 -0.28 -3.34
N GLU A 56 -15.23 0.22 -4.44
CA GLU A 56 -15.63 -0.64 -5.56
C GLU A 56 -14.39 -1.22 -6.28
N SER A 57 -13.35 -0.43 -6.50
CA SER A 57 -12.07 -0.91 -7.03
C SER A 57 -11.42 -1.92 -6.09
N SER A 58 -11.42 -1.67 -4.80
CA SER A 58 -10.87 -2.57 -3.77
C SER A 58 -11.50 -3.95 -3.75
N LYS A 59 -12.82 -4.04 -3.99
CA LYS A 59 -13.50 -5.34 -4.10
C LYS A 59 -13.00 -6.17 -5.28
N LEU A 60 -12.68 -5.51 -6.38
CA LEU A 60 -12.10 -6.15 -7.55
C LEU A 60 -10.69 -6.64 -7.26
N ASN A 61 -9.86 -5.81 -6.65
CA ASN A 61 -8.51 -6.12 -6.21
C ASN A 61 -8.48 -7.35 -5.30
N ILE A 62 -9.31 -7.37 -4.24
CA ILE A 62 -9.43 -8.50 -3.31
C ILE A 62 -9.83 -9.78 -4.05
N ALA A 63 -10.83 -9.73 -4.94
CA ALA A 63 -11.28 -10.90 -5.68
C ALA A 63 -10.21 -11.50 -6.59
N ILE A 64 -9.33 -10.65 -7.14
CA ILE A 64 -8.18 -11.11 -7.94
C ILE A 64 -7.17 -11.84 -7.06
N LEU A 65 -6.80 -11.27 -5.90
CA LEU A 65 -5.89 -11.92 -4.96
C LEU A 65 -6.47 -13.23 -4.39
N ASP A 66 -7.77 -13.30 -4.14
CA ASP A 66 -8.46 -14.53 -3.75
C ASP A 66 -8.36 -15.61 -4.83
N GLU A 67 -8.45 -15.22 -6.12
CA GLU A 67 -8.28 -16.15 -7.23
C GLU A 67 -6.83 -16.61 -7.39
N VAL A 68 -5.84 -15.71 -7.20
CA VAL A 68 -4.43 -16.09 -7.15
C VAL A 68 -4.19 -17.10 -6.03
N GLU A 69 -4.71 -16.86 -4.81
CA GLU A 69 -4.58 -17.77 -3.68
C GLU A 69 -5.14 -19.16 -3.97
N ARG A 70 -6.25 -19.22 -4.70
CA ARG A 70 -6.89 -20.50 -5.09
C ARG A 70 -6.08 -21.30 -6.10
N GLN A 71 -5.29 -20.63 -6.94
CA GLN A 71 -4.59 -21.28 -8.06
C GLN A 71 -3.08 -21.47 -7.83
N ILE A 72 -2.45 -20.63 -7.01
CA ILE A 72 -0.99 -20.63 -6.84
C ILE A 72 -0.49 -21.99 -6.32
N HIS A 73 0.55 -22.53 -6.95
CA HIS A 73 1.12 -23.83 -6.58
C HIS A 73 2.58 -23.95 -7.03
N ILE A 74 3.29 -24.92 -6.44
CA ILE A 74 4.66 -25.28 -6.83
C ILE A 74 4.70 -25.70 -8.31
N GLY A 75 5.63 -25.15 -9.07
CA GLY A 75 5.79 -25.40 -10.51
C GLY A 75 5.05 -24.40 -11.40
N MET A 76 4.16 -23.55 -10.85
CA MET A 76 3.56 -22.44 -11.57
C MET A 76 4.63 -21.39 -11.91
N SER A 77 4.62 -20.83 -13.12
CA SER A 77 5.47 -19.69 -13.46
C SER A 77 4.87 -18.39 -12.95
N THR A 78 5.69 -17.37 -12.72
CA THR A 78 5.19 -16.04 -12.36
C THR A 78 4.41 -15.39 -13.52
N GLU A 79 4.68 -15.75 -14.77
CA GLU A 79 3.89 -15.36 -15.93
C GLU A 79 2.46 -15.91 -15.89
N GLU A 80 2.25 -17.13 -15.36
CA GLU A 80 0.90 -17.67 -15.16
C GLU A 80 0.14 -16.87 -14.12
N ILE A 81 0.82 -16.35 -13.08
CA ILE A 81 0.20 -15.41 -12.11
C ILE A 81 -0.21 -14.12 -12.81
N ASP A 82 0.66 -13.53 -13.64
CA ASP A 82 0.32 -12.32 -14.43
C ASP A 82 -0.91 -12.58 -15.30
N LYS A 83 -0.98 -13.74 -15.94
CA LYS A 83 -2.13 -14.12 -16.76
C LYS A 83 -3.42 -14.20 -15.95
N ILE A 84 -3.40 -14.80 -14.77
CA ILE A 84 -4.57 -14.86 -13.87
C ILE A 84 -5.03 -13.45 -13.51
N VAL A 85 -4.11 -12.60 -13.07
CA VAL A 85 -4.40 -11.21 -12.68
C VAL A 85 -4.99 -10.42 -13.83
N ARG A 86 -4.38 -10.48 -15.01
CA ARG A 86 -4.84 -9.79 -16.21
C ARG A 86 -6.23 -10.26 -16.64
N ASP A 87 -6.42 -11.58 -16.80
CA ASP A 87 -7.66 -12.16 -17.27
C ASP A 87 -8.83 -11.84 -16.30
N MET A 88 -8.60 -11.94 -14.99
CA MET A 88 -9.59 -11.59 -13.96
C MET A 88 -9.92 -10.09 -13.97
N THR A 89 -8.90 -9.24 -14.07
CA THR A 89 -9.08 -7.79 -14.12
C THR A 89 -9.95 -7.39 -15.31
N GLU A 90 -9.66 -7.92 -16.50
CA GLU A 90 -10.44 -7.67 -17.71
C GLU A 90 -11.88 -8.20 -17.61
N GLN A 91 -12.07 -9.44 -17.12
CA GLN A 91 -13.39 -10.06 -16.96
C GLN A 91 -14.29 -9.25 -16.00
N MET A 92 -13.71 -8.65 -14.97
CA MET A 92 -14.44 -7.80 -14.01
C MET A 92 -14.59 -6.35 -14.48
N GLY A 93 -14.09 -6.02 -15.68
CA GLY A 93 -14.20 -4.68 -16.28
C GLY A 93 -13.26 -3.64 -15.67
N GLY A 94 -12.18 -4.08 -15.04
CA GLY A 94 -11.10 -3.26 -14.53
C GLY A 94 -9.95 -3.12 -15.52
N ILE A 95 -8.92 -2.39 -15.08
CA ILE A 95 -7.64 -2.24 -15.78
C ILE A 95 -6.53 -2.54 -14.74
N ALA A 96 -5.52 -3.34 -15.12
CA ALA A 96 -4.35 -3.54 -14.30
C ALA A 96 -3.51 -2.24 -14.28
N ALA A 97 -3.38 -1.63 -13.11
CA ALA A 97 -2.72 -0.33 -12.98
C ALA A 97 -1.22 -0.36 -13.30
N PRO A 98 -0.47 -1.44 -12.99
CA PRO A 98 0.96 -1.50 -13.28
C PRO A 98 1.27 -1.55 -14.79
N LEU A 99 0.40 -2.16 -15.61
CA LEU A 99 0.68 -2.43 -17.03
C LEU A 99 0.89 -1.12 -17.82
N GLY A 100 2.13 -0.88 -18.22
CA GLY A 100 2.54 0.33 -18.94
C GLY A 100 2.81 1.55 -18.05
N TYR A 101 2.58 1.44 -16.74
CA TYR A 101 2.92 2.53 -15.80
C TYR A 101 4.44 2.74 -15.77
N GLU A 102 4.87 3.95 -16.16
CA GLU A 102 6.29 4.31 -16.31
C GLU A 102 7.13 3.30 -17.12
N GLY A 103 6.47 2.50 -17.97
CA GLY A 103 7.10 1.47 -18.80
C GLY A 103 7.13 0.06 -18.17
N TYR A 104 6.53 -0.16 -17.00
CA TYR A 104 6.42 -1.50 -16.40
C TYR A 104 5.67 -2.47 -17.35
N PRO A 105 6.21 -3.68 -17.62
CA PRO A 105 5.72 -4.51 -18.72
C PRO A 105 4.59 -5.48 -18.39
N LYS A 106 4.19 -5.62 -17.12
CA LYS A 106 3.27 -6.66 -16.63
C LYS A 106 2.08 -6.09 -15.86
N SER A 107 1.09 -6.93 -15.55
CA SER A 107 -0.15 -6.56 -14.88
C SER A 107 -0.09 -6.68 -13.35
N VAL A 108 1.00 -7.25 -12.82
CA VAL A 108 1.20 -7.56 -11.40
C VAL A 108 2.70 -7.56 -11.11
N CYS A 109 3.09 -7.31 -9.86
CA CYS A 109 4.45 -7.60 -9.41
C CYS A 109 4.48 -8.94 -8.67
N THR A 110 5.55 -9.75 -8.91
CA THR A 110 5.77 -11.04 -8.26
C THR A 110 7.18 -11.09 -7.67
N SER A 111 7.29 -10.95 -6.35
CA SER A 111 8.58 -10.81 -5.68
C SER A 111 8.87 -12.05 -4.83
N ILE A 112 9.89 -12.84 -5.25
CA ILE A 112 10.21 -14.14 -4.66
C ILE A 112 11.47 -14.03 -3.81
N ASN A 113 11.42 -14.54 -2.58
CA ASN A 113 12.54 -14.68 -1.64
C ASN A 113 13.30 -13.37 -1.40
N GLU A 114 14.49 -13.20 -1.99
CA GLU A 114 15.35 -12.01 -1.89
C GLU A 114 14.89 -10.80 -2.72
N VAL A 115 13.87 -10.99 -3.56
CA VAL A 115 13.23 -9.88 -4.27
C VAL A 115 12.32 -9.13 -3.28
N VAL A 116 12.61 -7.85 -3.08
CA VAL A 116 11.91 -6.98 -2.11
C VAL A 116 10.54 -6.56 -2.63
N CYS A 117 10.51 -6.02 -3.86
CA CYS A 117 9.30 -5.58 -4.56
C CYS A 117 9.57 -5.42 -6.06
N HIS A 118 8.52 -5.13 -6.81
CA HIS A 118 8.52 -4.84 -8.26
C HIS A 118 9.09 -5.97 -9.13
N GLY A 119 9.14 -7.21 -8.65
CA GLY A 119 9.59 -8.36 -9.44
C GLY A 119 8.72 -8.54 -10.68
N ILE A 120 9.36 -8.62 -11.87
CA ILE A 120 8.68 -8.75 -13.15
C ILE A 120 8.33 -10.22 -13.39
N PRO A 121 7.05 -10.58 -13.65
CA PRO A 121 6.63 -11.92 -14.06
C PRO A 121 7.38 -12.45 -15.29
N ASP A 122 7.85 -13.71 -15.20
CA ASP A 122 8.63 -14.40 -16.23
C ASP A 122 8.16 -15.86 -16.36
N GLU A 123 8.07 -16.35 -17.61
CA GLU A 123 7.67 -17.74 -17.94
C GLU A 123 8.66 -18.79 -17.43
N ASN A 124 9.94 -18.41 -17.29
CA ASN A 124 11.02 -19.29 -16.82
C ASN A 124 11.20 -19.26 -15.29
N ARG A 125 10.59 -18.31 -14.58
CA ARG A 125 10.63 -18.23 -13.12
C ARG A 125 9.51 -19.08 -12.53
N LEU A 126 9.82 -20.34 -12.23
CA LEU A 126 8.89 -21.30 -11.63
C LEU A 126 8.96 -21.24 -10.12
N LEU A 127 7.81 -21.23 -9.46
CA LEU A 127 7.67 -21.34 -8.00
C LEU A 127 8.14 -22.71 -7.53
N GLN A 128 8.97 -22.74 -6.48
CA GLN A 128 9.59 -23.94 -5.97
C GLN A 128 9.12 -24.29 -4.55
N ASP A 129 9.39 -25.51 -4.13
CA ASP A 129 9.17 -25.93 -2.73
C ASP A 129 10.11 -25.14 -1.80
N GLY A 130 9.54 -24.46 -0.84
CA GLY A 130 10.27 -23.59 0.08
C GLY A 130 10.25 -22.09 -0.26
N ASP A 131 9.75 -21.70 -1.43
CA ASP A 131 9.65 -20.29 -1.81
C ASP A 131 8.60 -19.55 -0.97
N ILE A 132 8.88 -18.27 -0.73
CA ILE A 132 7.88 -17.26 -0.38
C ILE A 132 7.74 -16.30 -1.57
N VAL A 133 6.53 -15.88 -1.89
CA VAL A 133 6.27 -14.92 -2.96
C VAL A 133 5.26 -13.87 -2.52
N ASN A 134 5.59 -12.62 -2.73
CA ASN A 134 4.65 -11.52 -2.69
C ASN A 134 3.99 -11.40 -4.07
N VAL A 135 2.67 -11.34 -4.10
CA VAL A 135 1.89 -10.99 -5.29
C VAL A 135 1.18 -9.68 -5.02
N ASP A 136 1.54 -8.67 -5.78
CA ASP A 136 1.12 -7.29 -5.59
C ASP A 136 0.23 -6.86 -6.76
N VAL A 137 -1.04 -6.62 -6.46
CA VAL A 137 -2.10 -6.35 -7.42
C VAL A 137 -2.64 -4.95 -7.24
N SER A 138 -2.50 -4.13 -8.28
CA SER A 138 -3.09 -2.80 -8.32
C SER A 138 -4.11 -2.71 -9.46
N THR A 139 -5.29 -2.18 -9.19
CA THR A 139 -6.40 -2.13 -10.15
C THR A 139 -6.97 -0.74 -10.33
N ILE A 140 -7.48 -0.47 -11.54
CA ILE A 140 -8.29 0.70 -11.84
C ILE A 140 -9.70 0.22 -12.17
N TYR A 141 -10.70 0.71 -11.44
CA TYR A 141 -12.09 0.45 -11.74
C TYR A 141 -12.90 1.74 -11.75
N LYS A 142 -13.56 2.03 -12.88
CA LYS A 142 -14.33 3.28 -13.09
C LYS A 142 -13.53 4.56 -12.78
N GLY A 143 -12.20 4.53 -13.02
CA GLY A 143 -11.31 5.66 -12.77
C GLY A 143 -10.82 5.78 -11.33
N TYR A 144 -11.07 4.80 -10.46
CA TYR A 144 -10.55 4.75 -9.10
C TYR A 144 -9.51 3.64 -8.95
N PHE A 145 -8.42 3.95 -8.25
CA PHE A 145 -7.33 3.03 -7.99
C PHE A 145 -7.49 2.31 -6.66
N SER A 146 -7.00 1.07 -6.60
CA SER A 146 -6.84 0.30 -5.37
C SER A 146 -5.61 -0.59 -5.46
N ASP A 147 -4.99 -0.87 -4.33
CA ASP A 147 -3.73 -1.57 -4.22
C ASP A 147 -3.69 -2.49 -3.01
N SER A 148 -3.13 -3.67 -3.16
CA SER A 148 -2.76 -4.55 -2.06
C SER A 148 -1.90 -5.72 -2.50
N SER A 149 -1.14 -6.26 -1.56
CA SER A 149 -0.33 -7.44 -1.81
C SER A 149 -0.48 -8.50 -0.72
N ARG A 150 -0.26 -9.76 -1.11
CA ARG A 150 -0.25 -10.90 -0.19
C ARG A 150 1.02 -11.73 -0.35
N MET A 151 1.46 -12.30 0.79
CA MET A 151 2.52 -13.29 0.79
C MET A 151 1.95 -14.71 0.69
N PHE A 152 2.53 -15.51 -0.19
CA PHE A 152 2.23 -16.93 -0.33
C PHE A 152 3.46 -17.76 0.02
N MET A 153 3.26 -18.83 0.78
CA MET A 153 4.32 -19.74 1.21
C MET A 153 4.12 -21.08 0.50
N LEU A 154 5.10 -21.52 -0.31
CA LEU A 154 5.00 -22.69 -1.15
C LEU A 154 5.66 -23.91 -0.48
N GLY A 155 4.85 -24.93 -0.13
CA GLY A 155 5.35 -26.20 0.41
C GLY A 155 6.12 -26.08 1.72
N ASN A 156 7.38 -26.55 1.74
CA ASN A 156 8.21 -26.69 2.95
C ASN A 156 9.07 -25.44 3.21
N VAL A 157 8.46 -24.30 3.45
CA VAL A 157 9.18 -23.05 3.78
C VAL A 157 9.93 -23.18 5.11
N PRO A 158 11.22 -22.80 5.21
CA PRO A 158 11.98 -22.81 6.45
C PRO A 158 11.31 -21.99 7.57
N GLU A 159 11.45 -22.44 8.81
CA GLU A 159 10.79 -21.81 9.97
C GLU A 159 11.19 -20.33 10.15
N GLU A 160 12.46 -19.99 9.94
CA GLU A 160 12.94 -18.62 10.00
C GLU A 160 12.29 -17.71 8.94
N THR A 161 12.02 -18.26 7.75
CA THR A 161 11.34 -17.55 6.65
C THR A 161 9.84 -17.42 6.90
N ARG A 162 9.21 -18.46 7.48
CA ARG A 162 7.80 -18.36 7.94
C ARG A 162 7.62 -17.28 8.99
N LYS A 163 8.57 -17.19 9.93
CA LYS A 163 8.57 -16.14 10.95
C LYS A 163 8.71 -14.75 10.33
N LEU A 164 9.54 -14.59 9.30
CA LEU A 164 9.66 -13.33 8.58
C LEU A 164 8.29 -12.91 7.97
N VAL A 165 7.63 -13.81 7.24
CA VAL A 165 6.31 -13.57 6.63
C VAL A 165 5.27 -13.21 7.70
N GLN A 166 5.28 -13.91 8.83
CA GLN A 166 4.41 -13.60 9.96
C GLN A 166 4.66 -12.20 10.53
N VAL A 167 5.92 -11.86 10.80
CA VAL A 167 6.27 -10.54 11.35
C VAL A 167 5.96 -9.41 10.37
N ALA A 168 6.14 -9.64 9.05
CA ALA A 168 5.72 -8.69 8.04
C ALA A 168 4.20 -8.45 8.09
N ARG A 169 3.39 -9.50 8.30
CA ARG A 169 1.95 -9.37 8.51
C ARG A 169 1.62 -8.61 9.80
N GLU A 170 2.28 -8.94 10.90
CA GLU A 170 2.12 -8.24 12.17
C GLU A 170 2.49 -6.76 12.08
N CYS A 171 3.43 -6.38 11.22
CA CYS A 171 3.76 -4.97 10.95
C CYS A 171 2.56 -4.19 10.39
N ILE A 172 1.72 -4.83 9.55
CA ILE A 172 0.45 -4.22 9.11
C ILE A 172 -0.47 -3.97 10.31
N ASP A 173 -0.66 -4.98 11.17
CA ASP A 173 -1.58 -4.90 12.30
C ASP A 173 -1.18 -3.80 13.30
N VAL A 174 0.12 -3.74 13.68
CA VAL A 174 0.62 -2.69 14.58
C VAL A 174 0.59 -1.31 13.94
N GLY A 175 0.76 -1.24 12.61
CA GLY A 175 0.61 0.00 11.84
C GLY A 175 -0.83 0.51 11.89
N LEU A 176 -1.79 -0.36 11.61
CA LEU A 176 -3.23 -0.06 11.62
C LEU A 176 -3.71 0.45 12.98
N GLU A 177 -3.18 -0.06 14.10
CA GLU A 177 -3.51 0.43 15.44
C GLU A 177 -3.18 1.91 15.63
N GLN A 178 -2.23 2.46 14.86
CA GLN A 178 -1.82 3.86 14.92
C GLN A 178 -2.59 4.75 13.92
N VAL A 179 -3.32 4.17 12.96
CA VAL A 179 -4.14 4.93 12.01
C VAL A 179 -5.36 5.50 12.73
N LYS A 180 -5.22 6.74 13.14
CA LYS A 180 -6.28 7.49 13.86
C LYS A 180 -6.27 8.94 13.37
N PRO A 181 -7.45 9.58 13.23
CA PRO A 181 -7.48 10.98 12.89
C PRO A 181 -6.73 11.80 13.95
N TRP A 182 -5.89 12.72 13.48
CA TRP A 182 -5.04 13.62 14.26
C TRP A 182 -3.78 12.99 14.87
N ASN A 183 -3.47 11.73 14.58
CA ASN A 183 -2.14 11.16 14.73
C ASN A 183 -1.26 11.53 13.51
N PHE A 184 0.03 11.24 13.56
CA PHE A 184 0.97 11.45 12.46
C PHE A 184 1.35 10.13 11.79
N LEU A 185 1.71 10.16 10.52
CA LEU A 185 2.24 8.98 9.83
C LEU A 185 3.50 8.43 10.53
N GLY A 186 4.31 9.30 11.14
CA GLY A 186 5.44 8.88 11.95
C GLY A 186 5.10 8.06 13.20
N ASP A 187 3.87 8.18 13.74
CA ASP A 187 3.42 7.32 14.85
C ASP A 187 3.30 5.87 14.36
N MET A 188 2.73 5.67 13.19
CA MET A 188 2.60 4.38 12.52
C MET A 188 3.98 3.83 12.10
N ALA A 189 4.79 4.65 11.46
CA ALA A 189 6.14 4.29 11.02
C ALA A 189 6.99 3.78 12.17
N GLN A 190 7.02 4.49 13.30
CA GLN A 190 7.80 4.06 14.47
C GLN A 190 7.29 2.73 15.03
N ALA A 191 5.98 2.54 15.15
CA ALA A 191 5.41 1.29 15.67
C ALA A 191 5.80 0.09 14.81
N ILE A 192 5.71 0.22 13.48
CA ILE A 192 6.12 -0.80 12.50
C ILE A 192 7.63 -1.11 12.65
N ASN A 193 8.47 -0.08 12.62
CA ASN A 193 9.93 -0.24 12.71
C ASN A 193 10.38 -0.88 14.03
N ASP A 194 9.77 -0.47 15.14
CA ASP A 194 10.09 -1.02 16.46
C ASP A 194 9.67 -2.50 16.55
N HIS A 195 8.53 -2.87 15.95
CA HIS A 195 8.07 -4.25 15.90
C HIS A 195 9.02 -5.12 15.06
N ALA A 196 9.40 -4.69 13.87
CA ALA A 196 10.36 -5.42 13.02
C ALA A 196 11.71 -5.59 13.72
N LYS A 197 12.28 -4.53 14.29
CA LYS A 197 13.55 -4.56 15.04
C LYS A 197 13.51 -5.46 16.26
N LYS A 198 12.40 -5.46 17.02
CA LYS A 198 12.22 -6.35 18.18
C LYS A 198 12.28 -7.82 17.79
N ASN A 199 11.88 -8.15 16.55
CA ASN A 199 11.95 -9.50 16.00
C ASN A 199 13.27 -9.80 15.26
N GLY A 200 14.22 -8.85 15.21
CA GLY A 200 15.55 -9.03 14.61
C GLY A 200 15.59 -8.74 13.10
N TYR A 201 14.57 -8.07 12.56
CA TYR A 201 14.46 -7.71 11.15
C TYR A 201 14.71 -6.23 10.88
N SER A 202 14.92 -5.88 9.62
CA SER A 202 15.13 -4.52 9.15
C SER A 202 13.99 -4.07 8.23
N ILE A 203 13.68 -2.78 8.23
CA ILE A 203 12.72 -2.17 7.30
C ILE A 203 13.49 -1.42 6.21
N VAL A 204 13.07 -1.59 4.96
CA VAL A 204 13.57 -0.82 3.81
C VAL A 204 13.27 0.67 4.00
N ARG A 205 14.20 1.53 3.59
CA ARG A 205 14.12 2.98 3.83
C ARG A 205 13.75 3.79 2.60
N GLU A 206 14.16 3.31 1.45
CA GLU A 206 14.14 4.03 0.17
C GLU A 206 12.79 3.93 -0.53
N ILE A 207 12.03 2.88 -0.21
CA ILE A 207 10.71 2.58 -0.76
C ILE A 207 9.71 2.53 0.39
N GLY A 208 8.48 2.92 0.14
CA GLY A 208 7.42 2.96 1.15
C GLY A 208 6.05 3.06 0.51
N GLY A 209 5.03 3.18 1.32
CA GLY A 209 3.67 3.36 0.89
C GLY A 209 3.39 4.75 0.32
N HIS A 210 2.19 4.93 -0.18
CA HIS A 210 1.79 6.15 -0.87
C HIS A 210 0.29 6.44 -0.71
N GLY A 211 -0.09 7.70 -0.93
CA GLY A 211 -1.49 8.04 -1.15
C GLY A 211 -2.00 7.39 -2.44
N ILE A 212 -3.29 7.05 -2.47
CA ILE A 212 -3.91 6.36 -3.61
C ILE A 212 -5.38 6.73 -3.77
N GLY A 213 -5.92 6.46 -4.94
CA GLY A 213 -7.35 6.46 -5.18
C GLY A 213 -7.80 7.20 -6.43
N LEU A 214 -7.30 8.40 -6.72
CA LEU A 214 -7.56 9.14 -7.96
C LEU A 214 -6.44 9.00 -8.96
N GLU A 215 -5.23 8.78 -8.43
CA GLU A 215 -4.03 8.41 -9.19
C GLU A 215 -3.45 7.16 -8.55
N PHE A 216 -2.54 6.47 -9.24
CA PHE A 216 -1.86 5.29 -8.73
C PHE A 216 -1.02 5.66 -7.50
N HIS A 217 -0.13 6.64 -7.64
CA HIS A 217 0.68 7.18 -6.55
C HIS A 217 0.33 8.66 -6.32
N GLU A 218 -0.11 8.97 -5.11
CA GLU A 218 -0.45 10.31 -4.65
C GLU A 218 0.36 10.67 -3.38
N GLU A 219 0.35 11.94 -2.99
CA GLU A 219 0.75 12.30 -1.62
C GLU A 219 -0.22 11.70 -0.58
N PRO A 220 0.30 11.25 0.58
CA PRO A 220 1.69 11.34 1.02
C PRO A 220 2.56 10.17 0.58
N PHE A 221 3.88 10.34 0.55
CA PHE A 221 4.82 9.24 0.70
C PHE A 221 4.76 8.73 2.14
N VAL A 222 4.69 7.41 2.34
CA VAL A 222 4.52 6.77 3.66
C VAL A 222 5.79 6.00 4.02
N SER A 223 6.71 6.65 4.72
CA SER A 223 7.93 6.02 5.25
C SER A 223 7.63 5.19 6.50
N TYR A 224 8.36 4.10 6.70
CA TYR A 224 8.24 3.23 7.88
C TYR A 224 9.43 3.30 8.84
N VAL A 225 10.34 4.28 8.67
CA VAL A 225 11.55 4.43 9.48
C VAL A 225 11.66 5.79 10.16
N THR A 226 10.57 6.53 10.22
CA THR A 226 10.48 7.86 10.82
C THR A 226 10.04 7.81 12.29
N ARG A 227 9.96 8.97 12.94
CA ARG A 227 9.73 9.06 14.38
C ARG A 227 8.28 9.43 14.69
N LYS A 228 7.83 9.01 15.86
CA LYS A 228 6.55 9.44 16.43
C LYS A 228 6.42 10.96 16.45
N GLY A 229 5.22 11.45 16.06
CA GLY A 229 4.90 12.88 16.03
C GLY A 229 5.51 13.63 14.84
N THR A 230 6.08 12.92 13.85
CA THR A 230 6.62 13.49 12.61
C THR A 230 5.82 13.04 11.40
N GLU A 231 6.22 13.47 10.22
CA GLU A 231 5.55 13.22 8.94
C GLU A 231 4.16 13.91 8.88
N MET A 232 3.36 13.52 7.89
CA MET A 232 2.07 14.15 7.64
C MET A 232 1.04 13.79 8.71
N LEU A 233 0.26 14.78 9.13
CA LEU A 233 -0.90 14.62 10.00
C LEU A 233 -1.97 13.79 9.29
N MET A 234 -2.43 12.72 9.92
CA MET A 234 -3.56 11.93 9.42
C MET A 234 -4.89 12.64 9.72
N VAL A 235 -5.69 12.85 8.69
CA VAL A 235 -7.01 13.48 8.82
C VAL A 235 -8.07 12.67 8.07
N PRO A 236 -9.36 12.77 8.47
CA PRO A 236 -10.45 12.08 7.77
C PRO A 236 -10.46 12.39 6.27
N GLY A 237 -10.63 11.36 5.45
CA GLY A 237 -10.60 11.44 3.99
C GLY A 237 -9.24 11.15 3.36
N MET A 238 -8.17 10.99 4.12
CA MET A 238 -6.91 10.44 3.59
C MET A 238 -7.08 8.97 3.25
N VAL A 239 -6.51 8.55 2.11
CA VAL A 239 -6.42 7.16 1.68
C VAL A 239 -4.97 6.91 1.28
N PHE A 240 -4.36 5.87 1.84
CA PHE A 240 -2.96 5.51 1.58
C PHE A 240 -2.71 4.02 1.81
N THR A 241 -1.56 3.52 1.31
CA THR A 241 -1.13 2.14 1.49
C THR A 241 -0.28 1.98 2.76
N ILE A 242 -0.38 0.82 3.36
CA ILE A 242 0.54 0.35 4.41
C ILE A 242 1.18 -0.93 3.88
N GLU A 243 2.48 -0.87 3.57
CA GLU A 243 3.20 -1.91 2.81
C GLU A 243 4.67 -2.05 3.24
N PRO A 244 4.99 -2.15 4.51
CA PRO A 244 6.38 -2.21 4.96
C PRO A 244 7.10 -3.43 4.39
N MET A 245 8.24 -3.20 3.69
CA MET A 245 9.13 -4.24 3.22
C MET A 245 10.08 -4.63 4.36
N VAL A 246 9.94 -5.86 4.83
CA VAL A 246 10.65 -6.41 5.99
C VAL A 246 11.74 -7.36 5.52
N ASN A 247 13.01 -6.98 5.69
CA ASN A 247 14.17 -7.79 5.30
C ASN A 247 14.65 -8.66 6.47
N MET A 248 14.92 -9.93 6.18
CA MET A 248 15.54 -10.86 7.15
C MET A 248 16.93 -10.40 7.59
N GLY A 249 17.62 -9.70 6.72
CA GLY A 249 18.96 -9.19 6.95
C GLY A 249 19.04 -7.68 7.11
N LYS A 250 19.91 -7.05 6.30
CA LYS A 250 20.09 -5.61 6.29
C LYS A 250 18.94 -4.89 5.58
N ALA A 251 18.81 -3.60 5.86
CA ALA A 251 17.81 -2.75 5.20
C ALA A 251 18.24 -2.30 3.79
N ASP A 252 19.51 -2.51 3.43
CA ASP A 252 20.08 -2.02 2.17
C ASP A 252 19.54 -2.83 0.99
N ILE A 253 19.23 -2.15 -0.11
CA ILE A 253 18.62 -2.71 -1.33
C ILE A 253 19.36 -2.18 -2.56
N TYR A 254 19.16 -2.85 -3.69
CA TYR A 254 19.52 -2.33 -5.00
C TYR A 254 18.44 -2.62 -6.04
N ILE A 255 18.39 -1.82 -7.08
CA ILE A 255 17.51 -2.03 -8.24
C ILE A 255 18.34 -2.74 -9.30
N ASP A 256 17.73 -3.72 -9.99
CA ASP A 256 18.37 -4.41 -11.09
C ASP A 256 18.62 -3.44 -12.25
N ASP A 257 19.89 -3.30 -12.63
CA ASP A 257 20.30 -2.41 -13.72
C ASP A 257 19.85 -2.93 -15.12
N GLU A 258 19.52 -4.23 -15.26
CA GLU A 258 19.11 -4.82 -16.53
C GLU A 258 17.65 -4.55 -16.84
N ASP A 259 16.77 -4.63 -15.84
CA ASP A 259 15.34 -4.41 -16.04
C ASP A 259 14.84 -3.04 -15.54
N GLY A 260 15.62 -2.39 -14.65
CA GLY A 260 15.33 -1.07 -14.10
C GLY A 260 14.17 -1.03 -13.09
N TRP A 261 13.64 -2.20 -12.67
CA TRP A 261 12.46 -2.32 -11.82
C TRP A 261 12.67 -3.20 -10.60
N THR A 262 13.14 -4.44 -10.81
CA THR A 262 13.22 -5.44 -9.74
C THR A 262 14.15 -4.97 -8.63
N VAL A 263 13.64 -4.95 -7.40
CA VAL A 263 14.38 -4.54 -6.21
C VAL A 263 14.82 -5.76 -5.43
N TYR A 264 16.11 -5.84 -5.13
CA TYR A 264 16.70 -6.94 -4.37
C TYR A 264 17.24 -6.48 -3.02
N THR A 265 17.31 -7.40 -2.05
CA THR A 265 18.12 -7.21 -0.83
C THR A 265 19.60 -7.25 -1.19
N ASP A 266 20.41 -6.32 -0.65
CA ASP A 266 21.85 -6.25 -0.92
C ASP A 266 22.63 -7.46 -0.37
N ASP A 267 22.09 -8.13 0.65
CA ASP A 267 22.72 -9.29 1.30
C ASP A 267 22.17 -10.65 0.83
N GLY A 268 21.27 -10.68 -0.14
CA GLY A 268 20.68 -11.89 -0.73
C GLY A 268 19.77 -12.68 0.21
N LYS A 269 19.36 -12.10 1.34
CA LYS A 269 18.43 -12.74 2.27
C LYS A 269 16.98 -12.44 1.92
N PRO A 270 16.03 -13.31 2.33
CA PRO A 270 14.61 -13.10 2.05
C PRO A 270 14.08 -11.77 2.56
N SER A 271 13.13 -11.20 1.81
CA SER A 271 12.27 -10.09 2.18
C SER A 271 10.80 -10.52 2.16
N ALA A 272 9.95 -9.90 2.97
CA ALA A 272 8.51 -10.13 2.96
C ALA A 272 7.76 -8.80 3.05
N GLN A 273 6.68 -8.70 2.28
CA GLN A 273 5.81 -7.53 2.24
C GLN A 273 4.35 -7.97 2.25
N TRP A 274 3.56 -7.36 3.12
CA TRP A 274 2.11 -7.35 3.01
C TRP A 274 1.66 -5.93 2.77
N GLU A 275 0.55 -5.77 2.06
CA GLU A 275 0.04 -4.45 1.78
C GLU A 275 -1.47 -4.40 1.92
N VAL A 276 -1.93 -3.26 2.47
CA VAL A 276 -3.34 -2.91 2.53
C VAL A 276 -3.53 -1.43 2.18
N THR A 277 -4.61 -1.12 1.48
CA THR A 277 -5.09 0.26 1.36
C THR A 277 -6.02 0.59 2.54
N VAL A 278 -5.80 1.72 3.18
CA VAL A 278 -6.57 2.18 4.34
C VAL A 278 -7.10 3.59 4.14
N ALA A 279 -8.32 3.85 4.64
CA ALA A 279 -8.90 5.18 4.72
C ALA A 279 -8.95 5.66 6.17
N VAL A 280 -8.50 6.90 6.43
CA VAL A 280 -8.70 7.56 7.72
C VAL A 280 -10.14 8.06 7.79
N MET A 281 -10.88 7.63 8.84
CA MET A 281 -12.27 7.98 9.05
C MET A 281 -12.41 9.05 10.14
N GLU A 282 -13.61 9.57 10.35
CA GLU A 282 -13.89 10.51 11.47
C GLU A 282 -13.53 9.88 12.84
N GLU A 283 -13.75 8.56 12.98
CA GLU A 283 -13.35 7.76 14.12
C GLU A 283 -12.59 6.53 13.62
N GLY A 284 -11.26 6.47 13.88
CA GLY A 284 -10.40 5.36 13.48
C GLY A 284 -10.12 5.28 11.97
N TYR A 285 -10.21 4.08 11.42
CA TYR A 285 -9.89 3.79 10.01
C TYR A 285 -10.84 2.74 9.41
N GLU A 286 -10.80 2.64 8.09
CA GLU A 286 -11.43 1.56 7.32
C GLU A 286 -10.37 0.89 6.45
N ILE A 287 -10.27 -0.45 6.52
CA ILE A 287 -9.42 -1.22 5.60
C ILE A 287 -10.21 -1.40 4.31
N LEU A 288 -9.66 -0.96 3.20
CA LEU A 288 -10.29 -1.03 1.89
C LEU A 288 -9.89 -2.28 1.12
N THR A 289 -8.61 -2.72 1.24
CA THR A 289 -8.06 -3.96 0.68
C THR A 289 -7.36 -4.78 1.77
N TYR A 290 -7.21 -6.10 1.59
CA TYR A 290 -6.53 -6.99 2.55
C TYR A 290 -5.97 -8.24 1.90
#